data_24380bd85e61ecb849e5669e5607198e
#
_entry.id   24380bd85e61ecb849e5669e5607198e
#
_cell.length_a   1.000
_cell.length_b   1.000
_cell.length_c   1.000
_cell.angle_alpha   90.00
_cell.angle_beta   90.00
_cell.angle_gamma   90.00
#
_symmetry.space_group_name_H-M   'P 1'
#
loop_
_entity.id
_entity.type
_entity.pdbx_description
1 polymer ?
#
loop_
_entity_poly.entity_id
_entity_poly.type
_entity_poly.pdbx_seq_one_letter_code
_entity_poly.pdbx_strand_id
1 'polypeptide(L)'
;MNFKKIITLLLAFTLTLSLAACGSKGDGKGDGDAQGATAEEIYAQIQELADKENAIMEENLELWQKLFAAMNEKRDEIPDESNYGAYLLAALDLVKDKFTEDELKTLTEGSEQIRDLEDQIQPLQEQYAALQPAGDGENGDMSAAVPTFPTFTGKDLDGNDVYSSIFSQNAVTVVNFWFSGCKPCVAELGDLNALNETLKKQGGALIGINVDTLDGNADAISTAKSLLESKGASYQNIYFPSDSAAGDFAGDIMAFPTTYVIDRSGTIVGEAMLGGIDNEDNMAALQKLIDQALANDSAK
;
A
#
# COMPACT_ATOMS: atom_id res chain seq x y z
N MET A 1 -5.72 4.75 40.41
CA MET A 1 -6.45 5.99 40.04
C MET A 1 -7.21 5.67 38.76
N ASN A 2 -8.51 5.77 38.76
CA ASN A 2 -9.45 5.08 37.85
C ASN A 2 -9.35 5.51 36.37
N PHE A 3 -9.08 4.56 35.50
CA PHE A 3 -9.05 4.70 34.02
C PHE A 3 -10.45 4.61 33.37
N LYS A 4 -11.51 4.94 34.08
CA LYS A 4 -12.91 4.80 33.64
C LYS A 4 -13.64 6.12 33.40
N LYS A 5 -12.99 7.14 32.83
CA LYS A 5 -13.68 8.40 32.45
C LYS A 5 -13.01 9.16 31.29
N ILE A 6 -12.76 8.52 30.15
CA ILE A 6 -12.53 9.23 28.90
C ILE A 6 -13.15 8.41 27.75
N ILE A 7 -14.44 8.19 27.81
CA ILE A 7 -15.27 7.81 26.67
C ILE A 7 -16.61 8.51 26.90
N THR A 8 -16.71 9.74 26.48
CA THR A 8 -17.99 10.38 26.13
C THR A 8 -17.69 11.80 25.62
N LEU A 9 -17.37 11.91 24.34
CA LEU A 9 -17.63 13.10 23.52
C LEU A 9 -17.52 12.74 22.03
N LEU A 10 -18.41 11.87 21.57
CA LEU A 10 -18.75 11.81 20.15
C LEU A 10 -19.79 12.89 19.90
N LEU A 11 -19.33 14.04 19.48
CA LEU A 11 -20.16 15.10 18.93
C LEU A 11 -20.73 14.63 17.59
N ALA A 12 -22.03 14.37 17.58
CA ALA A 12 -22.81 14.27 16.38
C ALA A 12 -22.69 15.58 15.60
N PHE A 13 -21.92 15.56 14.52
CA PHE A 13 -21.96 16.65 13.53
C PHE A 13 -23.10 16.34 12.55
N THR A 14 -24.30 16.78 12.93
CA THR A 14 -25.43 16.86 11.99
C THR A 14 -25.14 17.99 11.01
N LEU A 15 -24.78 17.63 9.79
CA LEU A 15 -24.71 18.57 8.67
C LEU A 15 -26.14 19.00 8.33
N THR A 16 -26.56 20.15 8.86
CA THR A 16 -27.77 20.83 8.38
C THR A 16 -27.45 21.54 7.07
N LEU A 17 -27.93 20.95 5.97
CA LEU A 17 -28.01 21.66 4.70
C LEU A 17 -28.93 22.86 4.86
N SER A 18 -28.39 24.06 4.98
CA SER A 18 -29.13 25.32 4.83
C SER A 18 -29.22 25.68 3.35
N LEU A 19 -30.36 25.37 2.75
CA LEU A 19 -30.79 25.94 1.50
C LEU A 19 -31.02 27.45 1.70
N ALA A 20 -30.08 28.28 1.26
CA ALA A 20 -30.29 29.70 1.09
C ALA A 20 -30.73 29.93 -0.35
N ALA A 21 -32.04 30.00 -0.55
CA ALA A 21 -32.63 30.54 -1.76
C ALA A 21 -32.49 32.06 -1.74
N CYS A 22 -31.70 32.65 -2.65
CA CYS A 22 -31.80 34.03 -3.02
C CYS A 22 -31.91 34.13 -4.54
N GLY A 23 -33.09 34.53 -5.00
CA GLY A 23 -33.42 34.70 -6.39
C GLY A 23 -32.72 35.92 -7.01
N SER A 24 -32.30 35.77 -8.25
CA SER A 24 -32.19 36.86 -9.21
C SER A 24 -32.41 36.29 -10.61
N LYS A 25 -33.29 36.92 -11.37
CA LYS A 25 -33.65 36.58 -12.74
C LYS A 25 -32.46 36.81 -13.68
N GLY A 26 -32.15 35.81 -14.50
CA GLY A 26 -31.28 35.93 -15.66
C GLY A 26 -31.45 34.70 -16.53
N ASP A 27 -32.05 34.88 -17.73
CA ASP A 27 -32.25 33.84 -18.74
C ASP A 27 -30.90 33.27 -19.22
N GLY A 28 -30.73 31.94 -19.14
CA GLY A 28 -29.59 31.24 -19.70
C GLY A 28 -29.80 29.74 -19.55
N LYS A 29 -30.10 29.03 -20.65
CA LYS A 29 -30.07 27.59 -20.74
C LYS A 29 -28.68 27.11 -20.31
N GLY A 30 -28.61 26.26 -19.28
CA GLY A 30 -27.44 25.52 -18.85
C GLY A 30 -27.93 24.17 -18.33
N ASP A 31 -27.49 23.13 -18.98
CA ASP A 31 -27.68 21.73 -18.57
C ASP A 31 -27.18 21.54 -17.12
N GLY A 32 -28.03 20.94 -16.28
CA GLY A 32 -27.67 20.62 -14.91
C GLY A 32 -26.76 19.42 -14.92
N ASP A 33 -25.46 19.64 -14.84
CA ASP A 33 -24.48 18.60 -14.49
C ASP A 33 -24.71 18.19 -13.03
N ALA A 34 -25.19 16.95 -12.86
CA ALA A 34 -25.04 16.25 -11.60
C ALA A 34 -23.53 16.02 -11.41
N GLN A 35 -22.90 16.85 -10.59
CA GLN A 35 -21.50 16.72 -10.23
C GLN A 35 -21.34 15.39 -9.48
N GLY A 36 -20.79 14.36 -10.13
CA GLY A 36 -20.36 13.13 -9.50
C GLY A 36 -19.28 13.42 -8.44
N ALA A 37 -19.12 12.54 -7.47
CA ALA A 37 -18.07 12.67 -6.46
C ALA A 37 -16.70 12.80 -7.14
N THR A 38 -15.84 13.65 -6.57
CA THR A 38 -14.45 13.80 -7.05
C THR A 38 -13.60 12.59 -6.68
N ALA A 39 -12.47 12.38 -7.35
CA ALA A 39 -11.54 11.32 -7.01
C ALA A 39 -11.06 11.42 -5.54
N GLU A 40 -10.81 12.64 -5.05
CA GLU A 40 -10.42 12.87 -3.64
C GLU A 40 -11.53 12.47 -2.66
N GLU A 41 -12.80 12.79 -2.97
CA GLU A 41 -13.93 12.40 -2.13
C GLU A 41 -14.15 10.89 -2.11
N ILE A 42 -13.94 10.21 -3.23
CA ILE A 42 -14.05 8.74 -3.32
C ILE A 42 -12.89 8.10 -2.56
N TYR A 43 -11.67 8.62 -2.72
CA TYR A 43 -10.51 8.14 -1.99
C TYR A 43 -10.70 8.26 -0.47
N ALA A 44 -11.19 9.40 0.01
CA ALA A 44 -11.48 9.59 1.43
C ALA A 44 -12.53 8.60 1.96
N GLN A 45 -13.53 8.23 1.15
CA GLN A 45 -14.51 7.21 1.54
C GLN A 45 -13.87 5.81 1.62
N ILE A 46 -12.98 5.46 0.68
CA ILE A 46 -12.23 4.20 0.72
C ILE A 46 -11.39 4.14 1.99
N GLN A 47 -10.67 5.20 2.33
CA GLN A 47 -9.85 5.27 3.55
C GLN A 47 -10.68 5.11 4.82
N GLU A 48 -11.84 5.79 4.91
CA GLU A 48 -12.74 5.63 6.07
C GLU A 48 -13.23 4.19 6.25
N LEU A 49 -13.48 3.46 5.17
CA LEU A 49 -13.89 2.05 5.23
C LEU A 49 -12.71 1.15 5.62
N ALA A 50 -11.53 1.38 5.06
CA ALA A 50 -10.30 0.66 5.43
C ALA A 50 -9.90 0.86 6.90
N ASP A 51 -10.08 2.07 7.45
CA ASP A 51 -9.87 2.34 8.88
C ASP A 51 -10.81 1.51 9.75
N LYS A 52 -12.05 1.28 9.31
CA LYS A 52 -13.00 0.41 10.03
C LYS A 52 -12.58 -1.05 10.00
N GLU A 53 -12.01 -1.54 8.91
CA GLU A 53 -11.45 -2.90 8.82
C GLU A 53 -10.26 -3.07 9.77
N ASN A 54 -9.34 -2.11 9.78
CA ASN A 54 -8.23 -2.10 10.70
C ASN A 54 -8.70 -2.12 12.16
N ALA A 55 -9.70 -1.33 12.51
CA ALA A 55 -10.26 -1.30 13.87
C ALA A 55 -10.85 -2.67 14.30
N ILE A 56 -11.49 -3.41 13.38
CA ILE A 56 -11.99 -4.78 13.65
C ILE A 56 -10.83 -5.71 14.01
N MET A 57 -9.72 -5.62 13.30
CA MET A 57 -8.54 -6.46 13.54
C MET A 57 -7.80 -6.05 14.83
N GLU A 58 -7.71 -4.75 15.12
CA GLU A 58 -7.07 -4.22 16.32
C GLU A 58 -7.78 -4.62 17.59
N GLU A 59 -9.12 -4.68 17.58
CA GLU A 59 -9.93 -5.04 18.78
C GLU A 59 -9.57 -6.42 19.35
N ASN A 60 -9.13 -7.37 18.49
CA ASN A 60 -8.78 -8.73 18.85
C ASN A 60 -7.44 -9.17 18.21
N LEU A 61 -6.44 -8.30 18.23
CA LEU A 61 -5.17 -8.46 17.50
C LEU A 61 -4.50 -9.83 17.71
N GLU A 62 -4.40 -10.31 18.97
CA GLU A 62 -3.77 -11.61 19.27
C GLU A 62 -4.54 -12.77 18.61
N LEU A 63 -5.85 -12.67 18.54
CA LEU A 63 -6.70 -13.70 17.94
C LEU A 63 -6.55 -13.71 16.41
N TRP A 64 -6.49 -12.54 15.77
CA TRP A 64 -6.19 -12.43 14.34
C TRP A 64 -4.79 -12.94 13.99
N GLN A 65 -3.79 -12.64 14.80
CA GLN A 65 -2.43 -13.19 14.63
C GLN A 65 -2.42 -14.71 14.72
N LYS A 66 -3.21 -15.30 15.64
CA LYS A 66 -3.38 -16.75 15.74
C LYS A 66 -4.02 -17.33 14.48
N LEU A 67 -5.02 -16.65 13.91
CA LEU A 67 -5.63 -17.05 12.63
C LEU A 67 -4.61 -17.01 11.50
N PHE A 68 -3.90 -15.92 11.30
CA PHE A 68 -2.90 -15.79 10.24
C PHE A 68 -1.77 -16.83 10.36
N ALA A 69 -1.36 -17.14 11.58
CA ALA A 69 -0.40 -18.22 11.80
C ALA A 69 -0.94 -19.60 11.38
N ALA A 70 -2.22 -19.88 11.66
CA ALA A 70 -2.87 -21.12 11.26
C ALA A 70 -3.09 -21.20 9.74
N MET A 71 -3.45 -20.09 9.09
CA MET A 71 -3.63 -19.97 7.64
C MET A 71 -2.34 -20.28 6.88
N ASN A 72 -1.18 -19.82 7.38
CA ASN A 72 0.11 -20.09 6.74
C ASN A 72 0.43 -21.58 6.56
N GLU A 73 -0.11 -22.45 7.42
CA GLU A 73 0.09 -23.89 7.30
C GLU A 73 -0.73 -24.53 6.17
N LYS A 74 -1.77 -23.84 5.72
CA LYS A 74 -2.73 -24.31 4.71
C LYS A 74 -2.93 -23.34 3.55
N ARG A 75 -1.97 -22.47 3.31
CA ARG A 75 -2.07 -21.38 2.34
C ARG A 75 -2.51 -21.83 0.95
N ASP A 76 -1.93 -22.94 0.47
CA ASP A 76 -2.22 -23.51 -0.86
C ASP A 76 -3.62 -24.16 -0.96
N GLU A 77 -4.29 -24.38 0.18
CA GLU A 77 -5.63 -24.96 0.24
C GLU A 77 -6.74 -23.88 0.31
N ILE A 78 -6.39 -22.61 0.62
CA ILE A 78 -7.35 -21.52 0.74
C ILE A 78 -7.79 -21.09 -0.67
N PRO A 79 -9.12 -21.06 -0.96
CA PRO A 79 -9.61 -20.56 -2.23
C PRO A 79 -9.17 -19.13 -2.50
N ASP A 80 -8.90 -18.82 -3.77
CA ASP A 80 -8.63 -17.46 -4.21
C ASP A 80 -9.96 -16.68 -4.28
N GLU A 81 -10.17 -15.78 -3.33
CA GLU A 81 -11.35 -14.93 -3.21
C GLU A 81 -10.97 -13.47 -3.42
N SER A 82 -11.70 -12.75 -4.26
CA SER A 82 -11.43 -11.33 -4.54
C SER A 82 -11.79 -10.40 -3.39
N ASN A 83 -12.68 -10.83 -2.48
CA ASN A 83 -13.10 -10.11 -1.29
C ASN A 83 -12.31 -10.64 -0.09
N TYR A 84 -11.59 -9.76 0.61
CA TYR A 84 -10.71 -10.18 1.70
C TYR A 84 -11.45 -10.85 2.87
N GLY A 85 -12.63 -10.36 3.24
CA GLY A 85 -13.44 -10.99 4.29
C GLY A 85 -13.94 -12.39 3.88
N ALA A 86 -14.29 -12.60 2.60
CA ALA A 86 -14.62 -13.90 2.07
C ALA A 86 -13.42 -14.87 2.11
N TYR A 87 -12.23 -14.39 1.77
CA TYR A 87 -10.98 -15.11 1.90
C TYR A 87 -10.70 -15.54 3.35
N LEU A 88 -10.90 -14.64 4.32
CA LEU A 88 -10.74 -14.94 5.75
C LEU A 88 -11.74 -16.00 6.23
N LEU A 89 -13.01 -15.95 5.77
CA LEU A 89 -14.02 -16.94 6.11
C LEU A 89 -13.68 -18.32 5.55
N ALA A 90 -13.24 -18.39 4.28
CA ALA A 90 -12.80 -19.63 3.66
C ALA A 90 -11.58 -20.23 4.38
N ALA A 91 -10.61 -19.40 4.73
CA ALA A 91 -9.44 -19.81 5.49
C ALA A 91 -9.82 -20.32 6.90
N LEU A 92 -10.72 -19.61 7.59
CA LEU A 92 -11.19 -19.99 8.92
C LEU A 92 -11.87 -21.37 8.92
N ASP A 93 -12.65 -21.69 7.90
CA ASP A 93 -13.28 -23.01 7.75
C ASP A 93 -12.25 -24.15 7.63
N LEU A 94 -11.11 -23.89 6.97
CA LEU A 94 -10.01 -24.87 6.83
C LEU A 94 -9.22 -25.11 8.12
N VAL A 95 -9.16 -24.12 9.02
CA VAL A 95 -8.34 -24.19 10.24
C VAL A 95 -9.17 -24.15 11.53
N LYS A 96 -10.49 -24.31 11.44
CA LYS A 96 -11.44 -24.17 12.56
C LYS A 96 -11.13 -25.08 13.76
N ASP A 97 -10.52 -26.23 13.55
CA ASP A 97 -10.10 -27.17 14.58
C ASP A 97 -9.01 -26.62 15.52
N LYS A 98 -8.39 -25.49 15.16
CA LYS A 98 -7.36 -24.81 15.96
C LYS A 98 -7.92 -23.78 16.94
N PHE A 99 -9.23 -23.56 16.93
CA PHE A 99 -9.90 -22.50 17.68
C PHE A 99 -11.01 -23.05 18.56
N THR A 100 -11.29 -22.34 19.65
CA THR A 100 -12.47 -22.59 20.49
C THR A 100 -13.74 -22.04 19.82
N GLU A 101 -14.93 -22.43 20.30
CA GLU A 101 -16.21 -21.95 19.77
C GLU A 101 -16.33 -20.42 19.88
N ASP A 102 -15.88 -19.84 21.01
CA ASP A 102 -15.92 -18.38 21.22
C ASP A 102 -14.93 -17.65 20.29
N GLU A 103 -13.72 -18.17 20.10
CA GLU A 103 -12.74 -17.63 19.16
C GLU A 103 -13.25 -17.70 17.71
N LEU A 104 -13.83 -18.84 17.31
CA LEU A 104 -14.44 -19.01 15.99
C LEU A 104 -15.55 -17.99 15.75
N LYS A 105 -16.40 -17.79 16.74
CA LYS A 105 -17.49 -16.83 16.67
C LYS A 105 -16.95 -15.41 16.44
N THR A 106 -15.97 -14.98 17.25
CA THR A 106 -15.36 -13.66 17.14
C THR A 106 -14.71 -13.44 15.78
N LEU A 107 -13.94 -14.44 15.29
CA LEU A 107 -13.27 -14.36 13.98
C LEU A 107 -14.29 -14.37 12.84
N THR A 108 -15.34 -15.18 12.92
CA THR A 108 -16.40 -15.22 11.90
C THR A 108 -17.14 -13.88 11.83
N GLU A 109 -17.58 -13.34 12.96
CA GLU A 109 -18.26 -12.04 13.03
C GLU A 109 -17.36 -10.91 12.49
N GLY A 110 -16.07 -10.90 12.82
CA GLY A 110 -15.11 -9.93 12.29
C GLY A 110 -14.89 -10.09 10.79
N SER A 111 -14.70 -11.33 10.30
CA SER A 111 -14.54 -11.60 8.87
C SER A 111 -15.78 -11.23 8.04
N GLU A 112 -16.99 -11.45 8.59
CA GLU A 112 -18.24 -11.02 7.95
C GLU A 112 -18.33 -9.49 7.86
N GLN A 113 -17.92 -8.77 8.89
CA GLN A 113 -17.89 -7.31 8.88
C GLN A 113 -16.87 -6.78 7.85
N ILE A 114 -15.69 -7.37 7.79
CA ILE A 114 -14.67 -7.04 6.78
C ILE A 114 -15.23 -7.30 5.38
N ARG A 115 -15.88 -8.44 5.13
CA ARG A 115 -16.51 -8.73 3.84
C ARG A 115 -17.51 -7.65 3.44
N ASP A 116 -18.37 -7.24 4.38
CA ASP A 116 -19.39 -6.22 4.12
C ASP A 116 -18.79 -4.81 3.90
N LEU A 117 -17.59 -4.53 4.44
CA LEU A 117 -16.82 -3.31 4.15
C LEU A 117 -16.15 -3.39 2.78
N GLU A 118 -15.53 -4.50 2.45
CA GLU A 118 -14.93 -4.76 1.12
C GLU A 118 -15.97 -4.67 -0.01
N ASP A 119 -17.20 -5.18 0.21
CA ASP A 119 -18.30 -5.03 -0.74
C ASP A 119 -18.70 -3.56 -0.98
N GLN A 120 -18.40 -2.66 -0.02
CA GLN A 120 -18.59 -1.23 -0.19
C GLN A 120 -17.36 -0.54 -0.81
N ILE A 121 -16.16 -1.03 -0.52
CA ILE A 121 -14.90 -0.52 -1.06
C ILE A 121 -14.78 -0.81 -2.55
N GLN A 122 -15.10 -2.02 -3.00
CA GLN A 122 -14.92 -2.43 -4.39
C GLN A 122 -15.57 -1.46 -5.41
N PRO A 123 -16.86 -1.08 -5.29
CA PRO A 123 -17.45 -0.15 -6.25
C PRO A 123 -16.85 1.26 -6.17
N LEU A 124 -16.32 1.66 -5.02
CA LEU A 124 -15.60 2.94 -4.88
C LEU A 124 -14.24 2.89 -5.57
N GLN A 125 -13.53 1.77 -5.46
CA GLN A 125 -12.27 1.56 -6.18
C GLN A 125 -12.49 1.57 -7.71
N GLU A 126 -13.55 0.93 -8.20
CA GLU A 126 -13.93 0.97 -9.61
C GLU A 126 -14.26 2.41 -10.07
N GLN A 127 -15.00 3.18 -9.26
CA GLN A 127 -15.29 4.58 -9.53
C GLN A 127 -14.03 5.44 -9.49
N TYR A 128 -13.16 5.21 -8.51
CA TYR A 128 -11.88 5.90 -8.39
C TYR A 128 -11.00 5.63 -9.62
N ALA A 129 -10.88 4.37 -10.01
CA ALA A 129 -10.14 3.98 -11.21
C ALA A 129 -10.72 4.60 -12.51
N ALA A 130 -12.05 4.70 -12.60
CA ALA A 130 -12.71 5.32 -13.75
C ALA A 130 -12.51 6.86 -13.82
N LEU A 131 -12.22 7.50 -12.68
CA LEU A 131 -11.89 8.93 -12.60
C LEU A 131 -10.39 9.20 -12.78
N GLN A 132 -9.55 8.18 -12.67
CA GLN A 132 -8.16 8.28 -13.07
C GLN A 132 -8.10 8.28 -14.59
N PRO A 133 -7.38 9.21 -15.22
CA PRO A 133 -7.25 9.20 -16.67
C PRO A 133 -6.63 7.88 -17.09
N ALA A 134 -7.35 7.12 -17.91
CA ALA A 134 -6.83 5.90 -18.53
C ALA A 134 -5.52 6.28 -19.24
N GLY A 135 -4.43 5.62 -18.91
CA GLY A 135 -3.16 5.77 -19.59
C GLY A 135 -3.26 5.18 -21.00
N ASP A 136 -3.97 5.87 -21.90
CA ASP A 136 -4.00 5.54 -23.32
C ASP A 136 -2.67 5.93 -23.96
N GLY A 137 -1.93 4.95 -24.37
CA GLY A 137 -0.93 5.19 -25.39
C GLY A 137 -1.62 5.59 -26.69
N GLU A 138 -1.71 6.89 -26.96
CA GLU A 138 -1.51 7.58 -28.24
C GLU A 138 -2.01 9.05 -28.19
N ASN A 139 -1.03 9.97 -28.34
CA ASN A 139 -1.14 11.34 -28.81
C ASN A 139 -2.35 12.22 -28.44
N GLY A 140 -2.15 13.09 -27.46
CA GLY A 140 -2.97 14.28 -27.25
C GLY A 140 -2.47 15.05 -26.05
N ASP A 141 -1.85 16.20 -26.30
CA ASP A 141 -1.38 17.23 -25.37
C ASP A 141 -2.33 17.43 -24.19
N MET A 142 -2.09 16.71 -23.09
CA MET A 142 -2.62 16.97 -21.75
C MET A 142 -1.51 16.69 -20.76
N SER A 143 -0.98 17.72 -20.15
CA SER A 143 -0.13 17.69 -18.97
C SER A 143 -0.88 17.09 -17.77
N ALA A 144 -1.23 15.79 -17.85
CA ALA A 144 -1.51 14.99 -16.68
C ALA A 144 -0.16 14.75 -16.00
N ALA A 145 -0.02 15.20 -14.76
CA ALA A 145 1.21 14.99 -14.00
C ALA A 145 1.45 13.48 -13.91
N VAL A 146 2.48 13.00 -14.61
CA VAL A 146 2.91 11.60 -14.54
C VAL A 146 3.22 11.32 -13.09
N PRO A 147 2.68 10.24 -12.46
CA PRO A 147 2.87 9.99 -11.05
C PRO A 147 4.37 9.87 -10.76
N THR A 148 4.87 10.75 -9.91
CA THR A 148 6.26 10.77 -9.50
C THR A 148 6.38 10.30 -8.06
N PHE A 149 7.44 9.55 -7.76
CA PHE A 149 7.78 9.23 -6.38
C PHE A 149 8.06 10.54 -5.62
N PRO A 150 7.52 10.73 -4.40
CA PRO A 150 7.74 11.97 -3.66
C PRO A 150 9.21 12.26 -3.42
N THR A 151 9.57 13.54 -3.45
CA THR A 151 10.93 13.95 -3.09
C THR A 151 11.17 13.74 -1.60
N PHE A 152 12.37 13.27 -1.23
CA PHE A 152 12.73 13.02 0.14
C PHE A 152 14.16 13.43 0.47
N THR A 153 14.38 13.71 1.74
CA THR A 153 15.66 13.72 2.43
C THR A 153 15.57 12.66 3.53
N GLY A 154 16.43 11.68 3.48
CA GLY A 154 16.41 10.54 4.39
C GLY A 154 17.82 10.07 4.72
N LYS A 155 17.90 8.90 5.32
CA LYS A 155 19.16 8.22 5.65
C LYS A 155 19.06 6.74 5.28
N ASP A 156 20.22 6.13 5.04
CA ASP A 156 20.30 4.67 5.03
C ASP A 156 20.33 4.11 6.48
N LEU A 157 20.28 2.80 6.62
CA LEU A 157 20.28 2.18 7.95
C LEU A 157 21.62 2.35 8.68
N ASP A 158 22.68 2.81 8.01
CA ASP A 158 23.98 3.14 8.62
C ASP A 158 24.09 4.60 9.02
N GLY A 159 23.06 5.41 8.72
CA GLY A 159 22.96 6.82 9.08
C GLY A 159 23.53 7.79 8.04
N ASN A 160 23.94 7.32 6.86
CA ASN A 160 24.38 8.16 5.76
C ASN A 160 23.20 8.88 5.12
N ASP A 161 23.37 10.14 4.72
CA ASP A 161 22.32 10.91 4.08
C ASP A 161 22.01 10.38 2.68
N VAL A 162 20.71 10.24 2.37
CA VAL A 162 20.16 9.81 1.09
C VAL A 162 19.09 10.79 0.65
N TYR A 163 19.12 11.16 -0.62
CA TYR A 163 18.19 12.11 -1.22
C TYR A 163 17.47 11.51 -2.40
N SER A 164 16.29 12.02 -2.73
CA SER A 164 15.52 11.59 -3.92
C SER A 164 16.28 11.75 -5.24
N SER A 165 17.37 12.53 -5.27
CA SER A 165 18.29 12.58 -6.41
C SER A 165 18.97 11.24 -6.74
N ILE A 166 18.85 10.22 -5.88
CA ILE A 166 19.31 8.86 -6.16
C ILE A 166 18.65 8.29 -7.42
N PHE A 167 17.38 8.65 -7.69
CA PHE A 167 16.70 8.21 -8.91
C PHE A 167 17.43 8.68 -10.17
N SER A 168 17.92 9.93 -10.20
CA SER A 168 18.65 10.48 -11.35
C SER A 168 20.00 9.83 -11.60
N GLN A 169 20.54 9.08 -10.65
CA GLN A 169 21.80 8.36 -10.76
C GLN A 169 21.64 6.97 -11.40
N ASN A 170 20.41 6.46 -11.47
CA ASN A 170 20.11 5.13 -11.96
C ASN A 170 19.24 5.20 -13.22
N ALA A 171 19.46 4.29 -14.17
CA ALA A 171 18.60 4.12 -15.34
C ALA A 171 17.18 3.64 -14.92
N VAL A 172 17.14 2.85 -13.87
CA VAL A 172 15.92 2.36 -13.22
C VAL A 172 16.20 2.14 -11.73
N THR A 173 15.24 2.47 -10.88
CA THR A 173 15.30 2.14 -9.44
C THR A 173 14.05 1.34 -9.08
N VAL A 174 14.24 0.14 -8.53
CA VAL A 174 13.17 -0.65 -7.91
C VAL A 174 13.07 -0.25 -6.45
N VAL A 175 11.88 0.12 -5.99
CA VAL A 175 11.62 0.50 -4.58
C VAL A 175 10.67 -0.51 -3.97
N ASN A 176 11.13 -1.25 -2.97
CA ASN A 176 10.36 -2.27 -2.25
C ASN A 176 10.01 -1.79 -0.86
N PHE A 177 8.71 -1.77 -0.54
CA PHE A 177 8.18 -1.46 0.79
C PHE A 177 7.95 -2.76 1.56
N TRP A 178 8.44 -2.80 2.79
CA TRP A 178 8.36 -3.96 3.67
C TRP A 178 8.33 -3.59 5.15
N PHE A 179 8.05 -4.54 6.03
CA PHE A 179 8.22 -4.38 7.47
C PHE A 179 8.75 -5.66 8.13
N SER A 180 9.32 -5.53 9.31
CA SER A 180 10.08 -6.61 9.95
C SER A 180 9.20 -7.82 10.35
N GLY A 181 7.93 -7.59 10.66
CA GLY A 181 6.96 -8.64 10.98
C GLY A 181 6.33 -9.34 9.77
N CYS A 182 6.52 -8.81 8.57
CA CYS A 182 5.95 -9.33 7.33
C CYS A 182 6.71 -10.58 6.86
N LYS A 183 6.18 -11.77 7.11
CA LYS A 183 6.85 -13.03 6.72
C LYS A 183 7.13 -13.13 5.22
N PRO A 184 6.18 -12.85 4.29
CA PRO A 184 6.46 -12.88 2.86
C PRO A 184 7.52 -11.86 2.45
N CYS A 185 7.52 -10.66 3.03
CA CYS A 185 8.55 -9.66 2.75
C CYS A 185 9.96 -10.16 3.15
N VAL A 186 10.07 -10.74 4.36
CA VAL A 186 11.35 -11.30 4.83
C VAL A 186 11.77 -12.50 4.00
N ALA A 187 10.84 -13.28 3.46
CA ALA A 187 11.15 -14.41 2.60
C ALA A 187 11.88 -13.97 1.32
N GLU A 188 11.43 -12.91 0.66
CA GLU A 188 11.95 -12.44 -0.64
C GLU A 188 13.24 -11.60 -0.57
N LEU A 189 13.74 -11.21 0.63
CA LEU A 189 14.92 -10.33 0.76
C LEU A 189 16.14 -10.85 0.00
N GLY A 190 16.35 -12.17 -0.03
CA GLY A 190 17.43 -12.80 -0.79
C GLY A 190 17.25 -12.65 -2.32
N ASP A 191 16.03 -12.80 -2.81
CA ASP A 191 15.68 -12.67 -4.23
C ASP A 191 15.75 -11.20 -4.67
N LEU A 192 15.31 -10.27 -3.82
CA LEU A 192 15.50 -8.82 -4.03
C LEU A 192 17.00 -8.47 -4.13
N ASN A 193 17.85 -9.09 -3.31
CA ASN A 193 19.29 -8.89 -3.41
C ASN A 193 19.86 -9.41 -4.74
N ALA A 194 19.42 -10.56 -5.22
CA ALA A 194 19.82 -11.09 -6.52
C ALA A 194 19.33 -10.20 -7.67
N LEU A 195 18.12 -9.68 -7.57
CA LEU A 195 17.59 -8.68 -8.52
C LEU A 195 18.44 -7.41 -8.53
N ASN A 196 18.82 -6.89 -7.34
CA ASN A 196 19.70 -5.73 -7.23
C ASN A 196 21.04 -5.93 -7.96
N GLU A 197 21.66 -7.11 -7.81
CA GLU A 197 22.91 -7.42 -8.52
C GLU A 197 22.72 -7.49 -10.06
N THR A 198 21.52 -7.81 -10.50
CA THR A 198 21.16 -7.79 -11.92
C THR A 198 20.95 -6.35 -12.42
N LEU A 199 20.21 -5.54 -11.65
CA LEU A 199 19.94 -4.13 -11.94
C LEU A 199 21.25 -3.31 -12.02
N LYS A 200 22.19 -3.54 -11.12
CA LYS A 200 23.52 -2.87 -11.14
C LYS A 200 24.24 -3.04 -12.46
N LYS A 201 24.15 -4.21 -13.10
CA LYS A 201 24.77 -4.48 -14.41
C LYS A 201 24.11 -3.68 -15.55
N GLN A 202 22.89 -3.22 -15.33
CA GLN A 202 22.07 -2.45 -16.25
C GLN A 202 22.07 -0.94 -15.92
N GLY A 203 22.89 -0.51 -14.94
CA GLY A 203 22.92 0.88 -14.47
C GLY A 203 21.73 1.25 -13.56
N GLY A 204 21.05 0.27 -12.99
CA GLY A 204 19.94 0.44 -12.05
C GLY A 204 20.32 0.07 -10.63
N ALA A 205 19.36 0.22 -9.72
CA ALA A 205 19.48 -0.15 -8.31
C ALA A 205 18.14 -0.64 -7.73
N LEU A 206 18.22 -1.32 -6.59
CA LEU A 206 17.08 -1.63 -5.74
C LEU A 206 17.25 -0.94 -4.39
N ILE A 207 16.17 -0.36 -3.88
CA ILE A 207 16.10 0.32 -2.58
C ILE A 207 14.97 -0.32 -1.76
N GLY A 208 15.24 -0.69 -0.53
CA GLY A 208 14.23 -1.09 0.45
C GLY A 208 13.78 0.10 1.31
N ILE A 209 12.51 0.14 1.63
CA ILE A 209 11.95 1.04 2.63
C ILE A 209 11.22 0.15 3.65
N ASN A 210 11.84 0.00 4.83
CA ASN A 210 11.17 -0.68 5.93
C ASN A 210 10.34 0.34 6.71
N VAL A 211 9.01 0.21 6.68
CA VAL A 211 8.11 1.22 7.29
C VAL A 211 8.23 1.29 8.83
N ASP A 212 8.72 0.22 9.49
CA ASP A 212 9.00 0.28 10.93
C ASP A 212 10.17 1.22 11.25
N THR A 213 11.07 1.48 10.28
CA THR A 213 12.29 2.29 10.48
C THR A 213 12.09 3.78 10.26
N LEU A 214 10.90 4.21 9.84
CA LEU A 214 10.58 5.63 9.68
C LEU A 214 10.92 6.41 10.95
N ASP A 215 11.23 7.71 10.82
CA ASP A 215 11.71 8.58 11.89
C ASP A 215 13.04 8.13 12.53
N GLY A 216 13.71 7.13 11.99
CA GLY A 216 14.98 6.64 12.52
C GLY A 216 14.82 5.80 13.79
N ASN A 217 13.75 5.06 13.93
CA ASN A 217 13.52 4.13 15.05
C ASN A 217 14.68 3.14 15.19
N ALA A 218 15.50 3.32 16.23
CA ALA A 218 16.76 2.58 16.40
C ALA A 218 16.57 1.07 16.60
N ASP A 219 15.52 0.65 17.31
CA ASP A 219 15.22 -0.75 17.56
C ASP A 219 14.73 -1.43 16.28
N ALA A 220 13.88 -0.76 15.50
CA ALA A 220 13.43 -1.23 14.21
C ALA A 220 14.59 -1.30 13.19
N ILE A 221 15.48 -0.32 13.16
CA ILE A 221 16.69 -0.34 12.32
C ILE A 221 17.58 -1.53 12.68
N SER A 222 17.81 -1.80 13.97
CA SER A 222 18.58 -2.95 14.43
C SER A 222 17.96 -4.27 13.98
N THR A 223 16.63 -4.38 14.09
CA THR A 223 15.86 -5.57 13.67
C THR A 223 15.96 -5.75 12.16
N ALA A 224 15.72 -4.69 11.37
CA ALA A 224 15.79 -4.71 9.91
C ALA A 224 17.18 -5.13 9.43
N LYS A 225 18.26 -4.59 10.01
CA LYS A 225 19.64 -4.96 9.68
C LYS A 225 19.91 -6.45 9.95
N SER A 226 19.46 -6.96 11.08
CA SER A 226 19.61 -8.38 11.43
C SER A 226 18.87 -9.30 10.45
N LEU A 227 17.68 -8.92 10.00
CA LEU A 227 16.91 -9.67 9.01
C LEU A 227 17.60 -9.65 7.63
N LEU A 228 18.04 -8.48 7.17
CA LEU A 228 18.80 -8.34 5.92
C LEU A 228 20.07 -9.20 5.94
N GLU A 229 20.86 -9.12 7.01
CA GLU A 229 22.06 -9.94 7.18
C GLU A 229 21.75 -11.45 7.16
N SER A 230 20.70 -11.87 7.87
CA SER A 230 20.28 -13.29 7.93
C SER A 230 19.88 -13.86 6.57
N LYS A 231 19.42 -12.99 5.65
CA LYS A 231 19.00 -13.31 4.29
C LYS A 231 20.09 -13.05 3.24
N GLY A 232 21.27 -12.61 3.65
CA GLY A 232 22.37 -12.24 2.76
C GLY A 232 22.04 -11.06 1.86
N ALA A 233 21.11 -10.22 2.27
CA ALA A 233 20.68 -9.02 1.54
C ALA A 233 21.55 -7.82 1.93
N SER A 234 22.13 -7.16 0.94
CA SER A 234 23.05 -6.03 1.11
C SER A 234 22.66 -4.80 0.27
N TYR A 235 21.50 -4.83 -0.38
CA TYR A 235 20.99 -3.66 -1.09
C TYR A 235 20.58 -2.56 -0.11
N GLN A 236 20.64 -1.33 -0.58
CA GLN A 236 20.39 -0.16 0.25
C GLN A 236 18.97 -0.15 0.79
N ASN A 237 18.82 0.00 2.10
CA ASN A 237 17.55 0.28 2.75
C ASN A 237 17.61 1.69 3.35
N ILE A 238 16.54 2.46 3.19
CA ILE A 238 16.47 3.85 3.59
C ILE A 238 15.24 4.12 4.47
N TYR A 239 15.32 5.20 5.23
CA TYR A 239 14.21 5.76 5.97
C TYR A 239 14.20 7.28 5.87
N PHE A 240 13.06 7.88 6.14
CA PHE A 240 12.82 9.32 6.15
C PHE A 240 11.77 9.67 7.23
N PRO A 241 11.53 10.96 7.54
CA PRO A 241 10.49 11.36 8.48
C PRO A 241 9.10 10.91 8.01
N SER A 242 8.30 10.37 8.92
CA SER A 242 6.93 9.90 8.64
C SER A 242 5.98 11.04 8.29
N ASP A 243 6.27 12.28 8.73
CA ASP A 243 5.54 13.51 8.42
C ASP A 243 6.01 14.22 7.14
N SER A 244 6.82 13.55 6.31
CA SER A 244 7.24 14.05 5.01
C SER A 244 6.34 13.52 3.89
N ALA A 245 6.35 14.15 2.70
CA ALA A 245 5.60 13.65 1.55
C ALA A 245 5.92 12.19 1.18
N ALA A 246 7.16 11.75 1.38
CA ALA A 246 7.54 10.34 1.19
C ALA A 246 7.09 9.46 2.38
N GLY A 247 6.98 10.04 3.58
CA GLY A 247 6.42 9.39 4.76
C GLY A 247 4.92 9.15 4.59
N ASP A 248 4.17 10.15 4.13
CA ASP A 248 2.76 10.02 3.78
C ASP A 248 2.56 8.92 2.72
N PHE A 249 3.37 8.94 1.64
CA PHE A 249 3.34 7.92 0.60
C PHE A 249 3.61 6.50 1.14
N ALA A 250 4.55 6.37 2.09
CA ALA A 250 4.83 5.08 2.73
C ALA A 250 3.70 4.65 3.68
N GLY A 251 3.02 5.62 4.32
CA GLY A 251 1.84 5.39 5.16
C GLY A 251 0.62 4.92 4.39
N ASP A 252 0.52 5.30 3.11
CA ASP A 252 -0.57 4.90 2.21
C ASP A 252 -0.38 3.49 1.62
N ILE A 253 0.71 2.79 1.93
CA ILE A 253 0.93 1.40 1.48
C ILE A 253 0.07 0.45 2.31
N MET A 254 -1.01 -0.05 1.71
CA MET A 254 -2.01 -0.89 2.38
C MET A 254 -1.68 -2.39 2.37
N ALA A 255 -0.76 -2.84 1.52
CA ALA A 255 -0.38 -4.25 1.40
C ALA A 255 1.14 -4.42 1.37
N PHE A 256 1.64 -5.51 1.92
CA PHE A 256 3.07 -5.80 1.96
C PHE A 256 3.38 -7.25 1.55
N PRO A 257 4.46 -7.44 0.76
CA PRO A 257 5.32 -6.40 0.18
C PRO A 257 4.66 -5.68 -0.98
N THR A 258 5.04 -4.41 -1.20
CA THR A 258 4.66 -3.62 -2.38
C THR A 258 5.92 -3.09 -3.06
N THR A 259 5.98 -3.22 -4.38
CA THR A 259 7.15 -2.84 -5.16
C THR A 259 6.79 -1.89 -6.30
N TYR A 260 7.53 -0.79 -6.40
CA TYR A 260 7.43 0.19 -7.48
C TYR A 260 8.67 0.18 -8.35
N VAL A 261 8.50 0.53 -9.63
CA VAL A 261 9.59 0.80 -10.56
C VAL A 261 9.63 2.30 -10.85
N ILE A 262 10.78 2.92 -10.65
CA ILE A 262 10.98 4.36 -10.79
C ILE A 262 12.03 4.60 -11.89
N ASP A 263 11.72 5.47 -12.84
CA ASP A 263 12.68 5.86 -13.88
C ASP A 263 13.67 6.94 -13.39
N ARG A 264 14.63 7.30 -14.21
CA ARG A 264 15.66 8.31 -13.93
C ARG A 264 15.09 9.69 -13.57
N SER A 265 13.89 10.02 -14.03
CA SER A 265 13.24 11.30 -13.75
C SER A 265 12.47 11.30 -12.41
N GLY A 266 12.43 10.17 -11.70
CA GLY A 266 11.63 10.00 -10.51
C GLY A 266 10.18 9.61 -10.81
N THR A 267 9.86 9.28 -12.05
CA THR A 267 8.52 8.87 -12.49
C THR A 267 8.26 7.41 -12.11
N ILE A 268 7.09 7.13 -11.60
CA ILE A 268 6.61 5.77 -11.36
C ILE A 268 6.23 5.16 -12.71
N VAL A 269 6.80 4.00 -13.02
CA VAL A 269 6.57 3.27 -14.28
C VAL A 269 5.56 2.17 -14.05
N GLY A 270 4.38 2.32 -14.64
CA GLY A 270 3.26 1.38 -14.46
C GLY A 270 2.65 1.45 -13.06
N GLU A 271 2.00 0.37 -12.67
CA GLU A 271 1.32 0.23 -11.37
C GLU A 271 2.24 -0.43 -10.33
N ALA A 272 1.89 -0.26 -9.04
CA ALA A 272 2.55 -0.97 -7.96
C ALA A 272 2.36 -2.48 -8.10
N MET A 273 3.42 -3.24 -7.94
CA MET A 273 3.32 -4.69 -7.85
C MET A 273 3.06 -5.08 -6.38
N LEU A 274 1.98 -5.79 -6.15
CA LEU A 274 1.60 -6.31 -4.83
C LEU A 274 2.04 -7.77 -4.68
N GLY A 275 2.56 -8.10 -3.49
CA GLY A 275 3.05 -9.44 -3.17
C GLY A 275 4.50 -9.68 -3.55
N GLY A 276 5.04 -10.82 -3.10
CA GLY A 276 6.47 -11.14 -3.20
C GLY A 276 6.93 -11.50 -4.60
N ILE A 277 8.21 -11.21 -4.90
CA ILE A 277 8.87 -11.55 -6.17
C ILE A 277 9.35 -13.01 -6.22
N ASP A 278 9.18 -13.76 -5.15
CA ASP A 278 9.33 -15.23 -5.12
C ASP A 278 8.24 -15.95 -5.93
N ASN A 279 7.16 -15.24 -6.29
CA ASN A 279 6.16 -15.66 -7.26
C ASN A 279 6.63 -15.35 -8.69
N GLU A 280 6.59 -16.36 -9.58
CA GLU A 280 7.06 -16.23 -10.98
C GLU A 280 6.27 -15.19 -11.79
N ASP A 281 4.96 -15.07 -11.59
CA ASP A 281 4.11 -14.12 -12.29
C ASP A 281 4.42 -12.69 -11.84
N ASN A 282 4.63 -12.46 -10.54
CA ASN A 282 5.05 -11.16 -9.99
C ASN A 282 6.43 -10.77 -10.50
N MET A 283 7.39 -11.70 -10.51
CA MET A 283 8.72 -11.43 -11.06
C MET A 283 8.64 -11.08 -12.55
N ALA A 284 7.83 -11.79 -13.33
CA ALA A 284 7.66 -11.50 -14.76
C ALA A 284 6.99 -10.13 -14.99
N ALA A 285 6.00 -9.76 -14.18
CA ALA A 285 5.37 -8.44 -14.23
C ALA A 285 6.37 -7.33 -13.86
N LEU A 286 7.13 -7.50 -12.78
CA LEU A 286 8.17 -6.56 -12.36
C LEU A 286 9.26 -6.39 -13.44
N GLN A 287 9.72 -7.50 -14.05
CA GLN A 287 10.70 -7.45 -15.12
C GLN A 287 10.21 -6.63 -16.33
N LYS A 288 8.95 -6.76 -16.69
CA LYS A 288 8.34 -5.97 -17.77
C LYS A 288 8.37 -4.47 -17.49
N LEU A 289 8.11 -4.05 -16.25
CA LEU A 289 8.20 -2.62 -15.86
C LEU A 289 9.65 -2.13 -15.85
N ILE A 290 10.58 -2.96 -15.38
CA ILE A 290 12.03 -2.66 -15.44
C ILE A 290 12.48 -2.46 -16.87
N ASP A 291 12.11 -3.36 -17.79
CA ASP A 291 12.46 -3.29 -19.20
C ASP A 291 11.88 -2.01 -19.86
N GLN A 292 10.66 -1.63 -19.47
CA GLN A 292 10.04 -0.39 -19.94
C GLN A 292 10.80 0.85 -19.45
N ALA A 293 11.19 0.90 -18.18
CA ALA A 293 11.99 2.00 -17.62
C ALA A 293 13.35 2.13 -18.34
N LEU A 294 14.05 1.01 -18.56
CA LEU A 294 15.33 0.96 -19.26
C LEU A 294 15.20 1.38 -20.72
N ALA A 295 14.14 0.99 -21.42
CA ALA A 295 13.87 1.41 -22.79
C ALA A 295 13.65 2.92 -22.87
N ASN A 296 12.92 3.50 -21.93
CA ASN A 296 12.68 4.94 -21.84
C ASN A 296 13.97 5.74 -21.54
N ASP A 297 14.89 5.19 -20.73
CA ASP A 297 16.20 5.81 -20.45
C ASP A 297 17.11 5.81 -21.69
N SER A 298 17.10 4.73 -22.46
CA SER A 298 17.93 4.58 -23.67
C SER A 298 17.48 5.46 -24.84
N ALA A 299 16.26 6.00 -24.78
CA ALA A 299 15.69 6.87 -25.80
C ALA A 299 16.03 8.37 -25.60
N LYS A 300 16.63 8.73 -24.47
CA LYS A 300 17.09 10.10 -24.13
C LYS A 300 18.56 10.27 -24.46
#